data_4a7f4ce173dc5fe632c137750cbdb827
#
_entry.id   4a7f4ce173dc5fe632c137750cbdb827
#
_cell.length_a   1.000
_cell.length_b   1.000
_cell.length_c   1.000
_cell.angle_alpha   90.00
_cell.angle_beta   90.00
_cell.angle_gamma   90.00
#
_symmetry.space_group_name_H-M   'P 1'
#
loop_
_entity.id
_entity.type
_entity.pdbx_description
1 polymer ?
#
loop_
_entity_poly.entity_id
_entity_poly.type
_entity_poly.pdbx_seq_one_letter_code
_entity_poly.pdbx_strand_id
1 'polypeptide(L)'
;GLLNGKPLKKMINELTETMEVGESAARRLVRTEAAYYTNMAAVEGYKECGIEKYRYYAKLDLKVSNICRELDGKIFPINEAQTGINLPPMHPWCRSSIGPVIDGGVAQRIGVRTRDVVTGESHVIKGDITYKEWYDRFVVDKYGEDKAKELEKKAKTYKKKKTNKKDN
;
A
#
# COMPACT_ATOMS: atom_id res chain seq x y z
N GLY A 1 14.97 8.93 13.83
CA GLY A 1 14.80 7.80 12.93
C GLY A 1 14.43 8.26 11.53
N LEU A 2 13.15 8.29 11.21
CA LEU A 2 12.67 8.64 9.85
C LEU A 2 13.05 10.04 9.40
N LEU A 3 12.91 11.03 10.27
CA LEU A 3 13.25 12.43 9.98
C LEU A 3 14.74 12.63 9.67
N ASN A 4 15.62 11.76 10.16
CA ASN A 4 17.05 11.83 9.92
C ASN A 4 17.52 10.94 8.77
N GLY A 5 16.60 10.47 7.91
CA GLY A 5 16.92 9.63 6.75
C GLY A 5 17.48 8.24 7.09
N LYS A 6 17.27 7.74 8.30
CA LYS A 6 17.79 6.44 8.72
C LYS A 6 17.12 5.30 7.93
N PRO A 7 17.87 4.35 7.36
CA PRO A 7 17.30 3.23 6.60
C PRO A 7 16.36 2.38 7.46
N LEU A 8 15.20 2.01 6.92
CA LEU A 8 14.19 1.20 7.63
C LEU A 8 14.77 -0.10 8.22
N LYS A 9 15.70 -0.75 7.51
CA LYS A 9 16.35 -1.98 7.98
C LYS A 9 17.11 -1.75 9.27
N LYS A 10 17.85 -0.62 9.37
CA LYS A 10 18.60 -0.26 10.57
C LYS A 10 17.67 0.02 11.74
N MET A 11 16.58 0.73 11.51
CA MET A 11 15.57 1.00 12.53
C MET A 11 14.90 -0.29 13.04
N ILE A 12 14.62 -1.26 12.15
CA ILE A 12 14.05 -2.55 12.53
C ILE A 12 15.02 -3.32 13.44
N ASN A 13 16.30 -3.39 13.09
CA ASN A 13 17.31 -4.07 13.88
C ASN A 13 17.44 -3.45 15.28
N GLU A 14 17.60 -2.12 15.34
CA GLU A 14 17.70 -1.41 16.62
C GLU A 14 16.46 -1.62 17.51
N LEU A 15 15.26 -1.59 16.92
CA LEU A 15 14.03 -1.82 17.68
C LEU A 15 13.95 -3.25 18.21
N THR A 16 14.41 -4.22 17.41
CA THR A 16 14.46 -5.63 17.81
C THR A 16 15.41 -5.83 18.99
N GLU A 17 16.57 -5.22 18.95
CA GLU A 17 17.59 -5.31 20.00
C GLU A 17 17.18 -4.56 21.28
N THR A 18 16.67 -3.32 21.14
CA THR A 18 16.37 -2.44 22.29
C THR A 18 15.10 -2.86 23.05
N MET A 19 14.09 -3.35 22.35
CA MET A 19 12.78 -3.67 22.95
C MET A 19 12.55 -5.18 23.13
N GLU A 20 13.53 -6.01 22.83
CA GLU A 20 13.42 -7.49 22.91
C GLU A 20 12.20 -8.07 22.20
N VAL A 21 11.69 -7.34 21.17
CA VAL A 21 10.55 -7.80 20.39
C VAL A 21 11.00 -8.59 19.17
N GLY A 22 10.20 -9.56 18.76
CA GLY A 22 10.49 -10.33 17.55
C GLY A 22 10.62 -9.44 16.30
N GLU A 23 11.59 -9.74 15.41
CA GLU A 23 11.86 -8.98 14.18
C GLU A 23 10.60 -8.71 13.35
N SER A 24 9.63 -9.63 13.36
CA SER A 24 8.37 -9.46 12.62
C SER A 24 7.51 -8.34 13.20
N ALA A 25 7.47 -8.20 14.54
CA ALA A 25 6.74 -7.13 15.21
C ALA A 25 7.43 -5.78 14.99
N ALA A 26 8.75 -5.71 15.16
CA ALA A 26 9.55 -4.51 14.89
C ALA A 26 9.38 -4.07 13.42
N ARG A 27 9.45 -5.00 12.47
CA ARG A 27 9.25 -4.73 11.05
C ARG A 27 7.85 -4.22 10.75
N ARG A 28 6.82 -4.78 11.38
CA ARG A 28 5.43 -4.33 11.24
C ARG A 28 5.27 -2.89 11.71
N LEU A 29 5.77 -2.59 12.91
CA LEU A 29 5.70 -1.25 13.49
C LEU A 29 6.40 -0.24 12.60
N VAL A 30 7.68 -0.42 12.32
CA VAL A 30 8.48 0.53 11.52
C VAL A 30 7.86 0.80 10.15
N ARG A 31 7.35 -0.23 9.47
CA ARG A 31 6.73 -0.05 8.14
C ARG A 31 5.38 0.65 8.22
N THR A 32 4.59 0.40 9.25
CA THR A 32 3.29 1.06 9.43
C THR A 32 3.49 2.53 9.76
N GLU A 33 4.41 2.84 10.68
CA GLU A 33 4.77 4.21 11.03
C GLU A 33 5.39 4.97 9.85
N ALA A 34 6.27 4.33 9.09
CA ALA A 34 6.82 4.94 7.87
C ALA A 34 5.72 5.29 6.86
N ALA A 35 4.73 4.41 6.67
CA ALA A 35 3.59 4.69 5.81
C ALA A 35 2.73 5.85 6.35
N TYR A 36 2.52 5.91 7.68
CA TYR A 36 1.81 7.01 8.33
C TYR A 36 2.50 8.36 8.05
N TYR A 37 3.77 8.49 8.42
CA TYR A 37 4.51 9.75 8.25
C TYR A 37 4.65 10.15 6.78
N THR A 38 4.83 9.20 5.86
CA THR A 38 4.92 9.49 4.43
C THR A 38 3.61 10.07 3.89
N ASN A 39 2.46 9.49 4.26
CA ASN A 39 1.17 9.99 3.78
C ASN A 39 0.77 11.30 4.46
N MET A 40 1.10 11.48 5.76
CA MET A 40 0.88 12.75 6.46
C MET A 40 1.72 13.88 5.84
N ALA A 41 3.00 13.64 5.58
CA ALA A 41 3.86 14.62 4.93
C ALA A 41 3.35 14.97 3.52
N ALA A 42 2.80 14.00 2.79
CA ALA A 42 2.18 14.28 1.48
C ALA A 42 0.95 15.19 1.63
N VAL A 43 0.07 14.94 2.62
CA VAL A 43 -1.09 15.80 2.89
C VAL A 43 -0.65 17.23 3.21
N GLU A 44 0.34 17.42 4.08
CA GLU A 44 0.83 18.76 4.41
C GLU A 44 1.46 19.44 3.20
N GLY A 45 2.30 18.75 2.43
CA GLY A 45 2.87 19.29 1.20
C GLY A 45 1.80 19.64 0.16
N TYR A 46 0.71 18.88 0.08
CA TYR A 46 -0.41 19.23 -0.81
C TYR A 46 -1.13 20.50 -0.36
N LYS A 47 -1.35 20.68 0.96
CA LYS A 47 -1.91 21.93 1.51
C LYS A 47 -1.05 23.13 1.19
N GLU A 48 0.26 23.03 1.40
CA GLU A 48 1.22 24.09 1.08
C GLU A 48 1.21 24.48 -0.41
N CYS A 49 0.97 23.49 -1.29
CA CYS A 49 0.85 23.71 -2.73
C CYS A 49 -0.55 24.14 -3.19
N GLY A 50 -1.50 24.39 -2.29
CA GLY A 50 -2.87 24.79 -2.63
C GLY A 50 -3.70 23.67 -3.28
N ILE A 51 -3.33 22.41 -3.12
CA ILE A 51 -4.07 21.27 -3.64
C ILE A 51 -5.20 20.93 -2.66
N GLU A 52 -6.42 20.86 -3.17
CA GLU A 52 -7.61 20.67 -2.34
C GLU A 52 -8.03 19.22 -2.17
N LYS A 53 -7.61 18.32 -3.08
CA LYS A 53 -8.05 16.93 -3.13
C LYS A 53 -6.90 15.98 -3.37
N TYR A 54 -7.02 14.74 -2.83
CA TYR A 54 -6.13 13.64 -3.13
C TYR A 54 -6.89 12.39 -3.57
N ARG A 55 -6.26 11.56 -4.37
CA ARG A 55 -6.74 10.24 -4.78
C ARG A 55 -6.04 9.15 -3.97
N TYR A 56 -6.81 8.18 -3.49
CA TYR A 56 -6.31 6.99 -2.82
C TYR A 56 -5.80 5.95 -3.82
N TYR A 57 -4.65 5.35 -3.55
CA TYR A 57 -4.04 4.32 -4.39
C TYR A 57 -3.73 3.08 -3.57
N ALA A 58 -4.43 1.98 -3.86
CA ALA A 58 -4.08 0.68 -3.31
C ALA A 58 -2.86 0.06 -4.00
N LYS A 59 -2.18 -0.85 -3.32
CA LYS A 59 -1.13 -1.63 -3.96
C LYS A 59 -1.74 -2.66 -4.91
N LEU A 60 -1.26 -2.72 -6.16
CA LEU A 60 -1.71 -3.68 -7.15
C LEU A 60 -1.05 -5.04 -6.93
N ASP A 61 -1.61 -5.83 -6.01
CA ASP A 61 -1.26 -7.23 -5.77
C ASP A 61 -2.39 -7.97 -5.02
N LEU A 62 -2.35 -9.31 -5.01
CA LEU A 62 -3.37 -10.13 -4.37
C LEU A 62 -3.35 -10.12 -2.83
N LYS A 63 -2.38 -9.44 -2.20
CA LYS A 63 -2.22 -9.35 -0.73
C LYS A 63 -2.86 -8.08 -0.15
N VAL A 64 -3.38 -7.20 -0.99
CA VAL A 64 -4.05 -5.98 -0.55
C VAL A 64 -5.35 -6.32 0.20
N SER A 65 -5.68 -5.54 1.24
CA SER A 65 -6.90 -5.75 2.03
C SER A 65 -8.14 -5.28 1.27
N ASN A 66 -9.31 -5.80 1.64
CA ASN A 66 -10.57 -5.40 1.03
C ASN A 66 -10.82 -3.89 1.24
N ILE A 67 -10.58 -3.35 2.46
CA ILE A 67 -10.69 -1.92 2.76
C ILE A 67 -9.88 -1.08 1.76
N CYS A 68 -8.62 -1.46 1.50
CA CYS A 68 -7.79 -0.71 0.56
C CYS A 68 -8.28 -0.85 -0.89
N ARG A 69 -8.84 -2.00 -1.28
CA ARG A 69 -9.44 -2.21 -2.61
C ARG A 69 -10.67 -1.32 -2.82
N GLU A 70 -11.52 -1.22 -1.80
CA GLU A 70 -12.74 -0.42 -1.83
C GLU A 70 -12.47 1.09 -1.87
N LEU A 71 -11.34 1.53 -1.31
CA LEU A 71 -10.92 2.93 -1.33
C LEU A 71 -10.13 3.29 -2.59
N ASP A 72 -9.63 2.31 -3.32
CA ASP A 72 -8.79 2.54 -4.48
C ASP A 72 -9.49 3.39 -5.56
N GLY A 73 -8.80 4.40 -6.02
CA GLY A 73 -9.33 5.34 -7.01
C GLY A 73 -10.26 6.41 -6.45
N LYS A 74 -10.73 6.32 -5.21
CA LYS A 74 -11.58 7.35 -4.60
C LYS A 74 -10.80 8.64 -4.36
N ILE A 75 -11.50 9.76 -4.49
CA ILE A 75 -10.99 11.11 -4.29
C ILE A 75 -11.59 11.68 -3.02
N PHE A 76 -10.75 12.27 -2.19
CA PHE A 76 -11.14 12.86 -0.91
C PHE A 76 -10.62 14.29 -0.79
N PRO A 77 -11.37 15.19 -0.11
CA PRO A 77 -10.85 16.50 0.26
C PRO A 77 -9.68 16.38 1.24
N ILE A 78 -8.68 17.24 1.10
CA ILE A 78 -7.49 17.22 1.98
C ILE A 78 -7.85 17.59 3.41
N ASN A 79 -8.78 18.51 3.61
CA ASN A 79 -9.24 18.92 4.95
C ASN A 79 -10.02 17.83 5.71
N GLU A 80 -10.47 16.79 5.00
CA GLU A 80 -11.15 15.63 5.59
C GLU A 80 -10.20 14.42 5.74
N ALA A 81 -8.91 14.59 5.48
CA ALA A 81 -7.93 13.51 5.54
C ALA A 81 -7.80 12.95 6.96
N GLN A 82 -8.18 11.69 7.14
CA GLN A 82 -8.16 11.01 8.43
C GLN A 82 -7.54 9.61 8.29
N THR A 83 -6.41 9.40 8.97
CA THR A 83 -5.72 8.11 8.97
C THR A 83 -6.61 6.99 9.50
N GLY A 84 -6.65 5.88 8.79
CA GLY A 84 -7.47 4.72 9.13
C GLY A 84 -8.91 4.80 8.62
N ILE A 85 -9.34 5.94 8.06
CA ILE A 85 -10.67 6.12 7.45
C ILE A 85 -10.57 6.30 5.94
N ASN A 86 -9.88 7.34 5.48
CA ASN A 86 -9.68 7.65 4.07
C ASN A 86 -8.21 7.90 3.70
N LEU A 87 -7.32 8.09 4.69
CA LEU A 87 -5.89 8.28 4.53
C LEU A 87 -5.10 7.04 4.99
N PRO A 88 -4.18 6.47 4.20
CA PRO A 88 -3.32 5.38 4.65
C PRO A 88 -2.36 5.82 5.79
N PRO A 89 -1.98 4.88 6.67
CA PRO A 89 -2.28 3.46 6.67
C PRO A 89 -3.66 3.12 7.24
N MET A 90 -4.39 2.21 6.58
CA MET A 90 -5.70 1.73 7.00
C MET A 90 -5.60 0.60 8.05
N HIS A 91 -4.46 -0.03 8.15
CA HIS A 91 -4.19 -1.19 9.00
C HIS A 91 -2.68 -1.45 9.08
N PRO A 92 -2.19 -2.26 10.04
CA PRO A 92 -0.81 -2.71 10.05
C PRO A 92 -0.40 -3.36 8.71
N TRP A 93 0.82 -3.10 8.26
CA TRP A 93 1.32 -3.53 6.95
C TRP A 93 0.61 -2.89 5.74
N CYS A 94 -0.13 -1.82 5.91
CA CYS A 94 -0.72 -1.10 4.79
C CYS A 94 0.39 -0.61 3.82
N ARG A 95 0.12 -0.73 2.52
CA ARG A 95 1.06 -0.35 1.45
C ARG A 95 0.41 0.61 0.45
N SER A 96 -0.74 1.12 0.81
CA SER A 96 -1.44 2.14 0.04
C SER A 96 -0.76 3.50 0.19
N SER A 97 -0.99 4.36 -0.77
CA SER A 97 -0.48 5.73 -0.82
C SER A 97 -1.55 6.67 -1.36
N ILE A 98 -1.25 7.95 -1.35
CA ILE A 98 -2.09 8.97 -1.96
C ILE A 98 -1.36 9.69 -3.08
N GLY A 99 -2.10 10.38 -3.94
CA GLY A 99 -1.55 11.29 -4.94
C GLY A 99 -2.44 12.50 -5.13
N PRO A 100 -1.90 13.65 -5.53
CA PRO A 100 -2.64 14.90 -5.66
C PRO A 100 -3.65 14.82 -6.80
N VAL A 101 -4.77 15.53 -6.65
CA VAL A 101 -5.71 15.85 -7.73
C VAL A 101 -5.48 17.31 -8.08
N ILE A 102 -5.01 17.59 -9.31
CA ILE A 102 -4.70 18.93 -9.81
C ILE A 102 -5.82 19.32 -10.77
N ASP A 103 -6.07 20.62 -10.93
CA ASP A 103 -7.05 21.15 -11.86
C ASP A 103 -6.82 20.60 -13.27
N GLY A 104 -7.90 20.00 -13.84
CA GLY A 104 -7.82 19.28 -15.12
C GLY A 104 -7.66 17.77 -15.00
N GLY A 105 -7.54 17.21 -13.80
CA GLY A 105 -7.55 15.76 -13.58
C GLY A 105 -6.61 15.29 -12.48
N VAL A 106 -6.58 13.99 -12.28
CA VAL A 106 -5.62 13.35 -11.40
C VAL A 106 -4.24 13.46 -12.02
N ALA A 107 -3.23 13.90 -11.26
CA ALA A 107 -1.85 13.86 -11.73
C ALA A 107 -1.53 12.43 -12.22
N GLN A 108 -1.35 12.29 -13.54
CA GLN A 108 -1.15 10.98 -14.14
C GLN A 108 0.14 10.38 -13.60
N ARG A 109 0.02 9.26 -12.91
CA ARG A 109 1.19 8.43 -12.64
C ARG A 109 1.75 7.95 -13.98
N ILE A 110 2.99 8.28 -14.28
CA ILE A 110 3.67 7.89 -15.53
C ILE A 110 3.68 6.36 -15.68
N GLY A 111 3.77 5.63 -14.58
CA GLY A 111 3.65 4.17 -14.57
C GLY A 111 3.70 3.59 -13.16
N VAL A 112 3.06 2.44 -12.99
CA VAL A 112 3.09 1.69 -11.75
C VAL A 112 3.78 0.35 -11.98
N ARG A 113 4.77 0.04 -11.14
CA ARG A 113 5.41 -1.26 -11.17
C ARG A 113 4.52 -2.27 -10.44
N THR A 114 4.10 -3.30 -11.15
CA THR A 114 3.40 -4.45 -10.60
C THR A 114 4.17 -5.74 -10.89
N ARG A 115 3.72 -6.84 -10.32
CA ARG A 115 4.30 -8.16 -10.59
C ARG A 115 3.21 -9.08 -11.10
N ASP A 116 3.57 -9.91 -12.07
CA ASP A 116 2.74 -11.02 -12.45
C ASP A 116 2.48 -11.93 -11.24
N VAL A 117 1.23 -12.33 -11.06
CA VAL A 117 0.77 -13.04 -9.86
C VAL A 117 1.22 -14.51 -9.82
N VAL A 118 1.65 -15.06 -10.96
CA VAL A 118 2.10 -16.44 -11.12
C VAL A 118 3.61 -16.50 -11.32
N THR A 119 4.13 -15.79 -12.33
CA THR A 119 5.57 -15.83 -12.66
C THR A 119 6.43 -14.98 -11.74
N GLY A 120 5.84 -13.96 -11.10
CA GLY A 120 6.56 -13.00 -10.26
C GLY A 120 7.35 -11.96 -11.05
N GLU A 121 7.33 -12.00 -12.39
CA GLU A 121 8.00 -11.03 -13.25
C GLU A 121 7.47 -9.62 -13.03
N SER A 122 8.39 -8.66 -12.99
CA SER A 122 8.05 -7.25 -12.74
C SER A 122 7.88 -6.51 -14.07
N HIS A 123 6.77 -5.80 -14.21
CA HIS A 123 6.50 -4.96 -15.37
C HIS A 123 5.88 -3.63 -14.95
N VAL A 124 5.93 -2.65 -15.84
CA VAL A 124 5.35 -1.32 -15.63
C VAL A 124 4.06 -1.22 -16.45
N ILE A 125 3.00 -0.78 -15.81
CA ILE A 125 1.69 -0.56 -16.44
C ILE A 125 1.29 0.91 -16.30
N LYS A 126 0.24 1.35 -17.01
CA LYS A 126 -0.31 2.71 -16.87
C LYS A 126 -0.59 3.06 -15.41
N GLY A 127 -0.24 4.27 -15.01
CA GLY A 127 -0.27 4.70 -13.63
C GLY A 127 -1.64 5.02 -13.05
N ASP A 128 -2.62 5.25 -13.90
CA ASP A 128 -4.01 5.61 -13.56
C ASP A 128 -4.96 4.42 -13.41
N ILE A 129 -4.47 3.20 -13.65
CA ILE A 129 -5.26 1.97 -13.51
C ILE A 129 -5.72 1.76 -12.06
N THR A 130 -7.00 1.44 -11.88
CA THR A 130 -7.55 1.04 -10.59
C THR A 130 -7.21 -0.41 -10.24
N TYR A 131 -7.37 -0.77 -8.95
CA TYR A 131 -7.21 -2.15 -8.51
C TYR A 131 -8.15 -3.11 -9.25
N LYS A 132 -9.42 -2.69 -9.45
CA LYS A 132 -10.40 -3.51 -10.16
C LYS A 132 -9.97 -3.77 -11.61
N GLU A 133 -9.60 -2.72 -12.35
CA GLU A 133 -9.12 -2.86 -13.73
C GLU A 133 -7.84 -3.69 -13.82
N TRP A 134 -6.92 -3.52 -12.87
CA TRP A 134 -5.73 -4.34 -12.78
C TRP A 134 -6.08 -5.81 -12.54
N TYR A 135 -6.98 -6.09 -11.59
CA TYR A 135 -7.38 -7.44 -11.26
C TYR A 135 -8.08 -8.14 -12.43
N ASP A 136 -9.06 -7.46 -13.05
CA ASP A 136 -9.77 -7.99 -14.20
C ASP A 136 -8.79 -8.29 -15.36
N ARG A 137 -7.96 -7.33 -15.75
CA ARG A 137 -7.09 -7.39 -16.93
C ARG A 137 -5.85 -8.28 -16.77
N PHE A 138 -5.19 -8.22 -15.61
CA PHE A 138 -3.91 -8.91 -15.39
C PHE A 138 -4.01 -10.19 -14.56
N VAL A 139 -5.17 -10.48 -14.00
CA VAL A 139 -5.40 -11.70 -13.22
C VAL A 139 -6.51 -12.53 -13.85
N VAL A 140 -7.72 -11.98 -14.01
CA VAL A 140 -8.87 -12.73 -14.50
C VAL A 140 -8.75 -13.04 -15.99
N ASP A 141 -8.53 -12.04 -16.84
CA ASP A 141 -8.41 -12.23 -18.31
C ASP A 141 -7.21 -13.13 -18.66
N LYS A 142 -6.14 -13.04 -17.88
CA LYS A 142 -4.91 -13.79 -18.15
C LYS A 142 -4.95 -15.24 -17.65
N TYR A 143 -5.60 -15.53 -16.53
CA TYR A 143 -5.53 -16.83 -15.85
C TYR A 143 -6.89 -17.52 -15.67
N GLY A 144 -7.99 -16.83 -15.95
CA GLY A 144 -9.36 -17.29 -15.74
C GLY A 144 -9.85 -17.07 -14.29
N GLU A 145 -11.17 -16.98 -14.11
CA GLU A 145 -11.81 -16.69 -12.81
C GLU A 145 -11.46 -17.69 -11.70
N ASP A 146 -11.49 -19.00 -12.03
CA ASP A 146 -11.25 -20.04 -11.03
C ASP A 146 -9.82 -19.99 -10.50
N LYS A 147 -8.85 -19.80 -11.41
CA LYS A 147 -7.46 -19.63 -11.05
C LYS A 147 -7.21 -18.34 -10.28
N ALA A 148 -7.87 -17.25 -10.64
CA ALA A 148 -7.80 -15.99 -9.93
C ALA A 148 -8.26 -16.15 -8.46
N LYS A 149 -9.40 -16.82 -8.23
CA LYS A 149 -9.92 -17.12 -6.88
C LYS A 149 -8.96 -18.02 -6.08
N GLU A 150 -8.36 -19.03 -6.72
CA GLU A 150 -7.36 -19.90 -6.09
C GLU A 150 -6.12 -19.11 -5.65
N LEU A 151 -5.60 -18.25 -6.54
CA LEU A 151 -4.43 -17.41 -6.28
C LEU A 151 -4.68 -16.42 -5.13
N GLU A 152 -5.87 -15.81 -5.07
CA GLU A 152 -6.25 -14.97 -3.94
C GLU A 152 -6.28 -15.72 -2.61
N LYS A 153 -6.88 -16.92 -2.59
CA LYS A 153 -6.90 -17.78 -1.37
C LYS A 153 -5.48 -18.10 -0.92
N LYS A 154 -4.60 -18.49 -1.84
CA LYS A 154 -3.18 -18.76 -1.54
C LYS A 154 -2.46 -17.52 -0.99
N ALA A 155 -2.66 -16.35 -1.57
CA ALA A 155 -2.05 -15.11 -1.12
C ALA A 155 -2.48 -14.71 0.30
N LYS A 156 -3.76 -14.90 0.64
CA LYS A 156 -4.32 -14.66 1.99
C LYS A 156 -3.83 -15.68 3.02
N THR A 157 -3.73 -16.96 2.65
CA THR A 157 -3.26 -18.05 3.54
C THR A 157 -1.76 -17.93 3.84
N TYR A 158 -0.95 -17.53 2.87
CA TYR A 158 0.48 -17.27 3.07
C TYR A 158 0.72 -16.15 4.11
N LYS A 159 -0.15 -15.16 4.15
CA LYS A 159 -0.13 -14.08 5.14
C LYS A 159 -0.38 -14.62 6.57
N LYS A 160 -1.35 -15.52 6.75
CA LYS A 160 -1.66 -16.15 8.05
C LYS A 160 -0.55 -17.07 8.56
N LYS A 161 0.05 -17.90 7.70
CA LYS A 161 1.13 -18.84 8.09
C LYS A 161 2.41 -18.11 8.50
N LYS A 162 2.71 -16.94 7.94
CA LYS A 162 3.90 -16.17 8.29
C LYS A 162 3.77 -15.41 9.61
N THR A 163 2.56 -15.04 10.01
CA THR A 163 2.29 -14.50 11.36
C THR A 163 2.39 -15.58 12.44
N ASN A 164 1.79 -16.74 12.23
CA ASN A 164 1.77 -17.80 13.25
C ASN A 164 3.09 -18.57 13.43
N LYS A 165 4.03 -18.49 12.48
CA LYS A 165 5.31 -19.22 12.56
C LYS A 165 6.42 -18.47 13.32
N LYS A 166 6.13 -17.26 13.80
CA LYS A 166 7.10 -16.38 14.48
C LYS A 166 6.70 -16.00 15.91
N ASP A 167 5.58 -16.54 16.38
CA ASP A 167 5.12 -16.35 17.77
C ASP A 167 5.33 -17.64 18.63
N ASN A 168 6.12 -18.61 18.11
CA ASN A 168 6.65 -19.77 18.83
C ASN A 168 8.16 -19.72 18.91
#